data_eabf63e41682c94609adbd87dc897a2e
#
_entry.id   eabf63e41682c94609adbd87dc897a2e
#
_cell.length_a   1.000
_cell.length_b   1.000
_cell.length_c   1.000
_cell.angle_alpha   90.00
_cell.angle_beta   90.00
_cell.angle_gamma   90.00
#
_symmetry.space_group_name_H-M   'P 1'
#
loop_
_entity.id
_entity.type
_entity.pdbx_description
1 polymer ?
#
loop_
_entity_poly.entity_id
_entity_poly.type
_entity_poly.pdbx_seq_one_letter_code
_entity_poly.pdbx_strand_id
1 'polypeptide(L)' 'MYENNINSIKRAQDGDKFEMDRLIRENNGLIWSIVKRFMNRGYEVEDLYQIGCMGFIKSIKRFDTNFEVKLS' A
#
# COMPACT_ATOMS: atom_id res chain seq x y z
N MET A 1 1.14 8.53 15.32
CA MET A 1 0.59 8.14 14.03
C MET A 1 1.64 7.60 13.08
N TYR A 2 2.70 8.33 12.92
CA TYR A 2 3.80 7.96 12.04
C TYR A 2 4.49 6.67 12.49
N GLU A 3 4.76 6.56 13.80
CA GLU A 3 5.39 5.37 14.37
C GLU A 3 4.51 4.14 14.23
N ASN A 4 3.19 4.31 14.36
CA ASN A 4 2.26 3.21 14.21
C ASN A 4 2.27 2.65 12.79
N ASN A 5 2.43 3.53 11.79
CA ASN A 5 2.52 3.10 10.40
C ASN A 5 3.77 2.27 10.15
N ILE A 6 4.90 2.68 10.72
CA ILE A 6 6.15 1.93 10.58
C ILE A 6 6.03 0.55 11.20
N ASN A 7 5.42 0.45 12.39
CA ASN A 7 5.22 -0.84 13.03
C ASN A 7 4.30 -1.75 12.23
N SER A 8 3.24 -1.18 11.68
CA SER A 8 2.32 -1.93 10.82
C SER A 8 3.02 -2.41 9.55
N ILE A 9 3.85 -1.58 8.96
CA ILE A 9 4.62 -1.95 7.77
C ILE A 9 5.57 -3.11 8.09
N LYS A 10 6.27 -3.03 9.22
CA LYS A 10 7.17 -4.11 9.61
C LYS A 10 6.44 -5.43 9.80
N ARG A 11 5.29 -5.39 10.45
CA ARG A 11 4.47 -6.59 10.65
C ARG A 11 3.98 -7.16 9.33
N ALA A 12 3.54 -6.29 8.43
CA ALA A 12 3.10 -6.72 7.11
C ALA A 12 4.25 -7.35 6.33
N GLN A 13 5.45 -6.78 6.42
CA GLN A 13 6.63 -7.34 5.78
C GLN A 13 6.99 -8.71 6.33
N ASP A 14 6.70 -8.93 7.61
CA ASP A 14 6.97 -10.22 8.27
C ASP A 14 5.91 -11.28 7.98
N GLY A 15 4.89 -10.93 7.19
CA GLY A 15 3.89 -11.88 6.79
C GLY A 15 2.57 -11.79 7.52
N ASP A 16 2.35 -10.73 8.32
CA ASP A 16 1.09 -10.54 9.02
C ASP A 16 0.03 -10.06 8.03
N LYS A 17 -0.85 -10.97 7.65
CA LYS A 17 -1.90 -10.69 6.67
C LYS A 17 -2.93 -9.68 7.19
N PHE A 18 -3.20 -9.67 8.48
CA PHE A 18 -4.13 -8.71 9.06
C PHE A 18 -3.59 -7.29 8.95
N GLU A 19 -2.31 -7.12 9.22
CA GLU A 19 -1.69 -5.80 9.11
C GLU A 19 -1.61 -5.34 7.66
N MET A 20 -1.30 -6.24 6.74
CA MET A 20 -1.30 -5.90 5.31
C MET A 20 -2.69 -5.47 4.85
N ASP A 21 -3.72 -6.21 5.24
CA ASP A 21 -5.10 -5.91 4.91
C ASP A 21 -5.52 -4.56 5.48
N ARG A 22 -5.13 -4.30 6.73
CA ARG A 22 -5.43 -3.05 7.39
C ARG A 22 -4.78 -1.87 6.67
N LEU A 23 -3.51 -2.02 6.28
CA LEU A 23 -2.81 -0.98 5.53
C LEU A 23 -3.50 -0.70 4.20
N ILE A 24 -3.95 -1.72 3.51
CA ILE A 24 -4.67 -1.56 2.26
C ILE A 24 -5.94 -0.77 2.49
N ARG A 25 -6.71 -1.11 3.52
CA ARG A 25 -7.95 -0.42 3.82
C ARG A 25 -7.73 1.03 4.22
N GLU A 26 -6.72 1.29 5.03
CA GLU A 26 -6.42 2.64 5.48
C GLU A 26 -5.90 3.53 4.35
N ASN A 27 -5.30 2.93 3.35
CA ASN A 27 -4.75 3.66 2.21
C ASN A 27 -5.57 3.47 0.94
N ASN A 28 -6.80 3.04 1.08
CA ASN A 28 -7.68 2.78 -0.05
C ASN A 28 -7.84 4.00 -0.97
N GLY A 29 -7.91 5.19 -0.38
CA GLY A 29 -7.99 6.42 -1.17
C GLY A 29 -6.77 6.64 -2.05
N LEU A 30 -5.59 6.31 -1.54
CA LEU A 30 -4.37 6.41 -2.31
C LEU A 30 -4.37 5.41 -3.47
N ILE A 31 -4.81 4.19 -3.21
CA ILE A 31 -4.90 3.17 -4.25
C ILE A 31 -5.85 3.62 -5.34
N TRP A 32 -7.02 4.16 -4.98
CA TRP A 32 -7.98 4.67 -5.95
C TRP A 32 -7.44 5.87 -6.73
N SER A 33 -6.62 6.71 -6.11
CA SER A 33 -5.98 7.81 -6.82
C SER A 33 -5.08 7.29 -7.95
N ILE A 34 -4.38 6.21 -7.70
CA ILE A 34 -3.53 5.59 -8.71
C ILE A 34 -4.39 4.96 -9.81
N VAL A 35 -5.44 4.26 -9.41
CA VAL A 35 -6.35 3.60 -10.34
C VAL A 35 -6.99 4.61 -11.29
N LYS A 36 -7.41 5.76 -10.77
CA LYS A 36 -8.08 6.79 -11.58
C LYS A 36 -7.23 7.26 -12.75
N ARG A 37 -5.92 7.23 -12.62
CA ARG A 37 -5.03 7.65 -13.68
C ARG A 37 -5.09 6.74 -14.90
N PHE A 38 -5.56 5.51 -14.71
CA PHE A 38 -5.59 4.51 -15.78
C PHE A 38 -7.00 4.16 -16.24
N MET A 39 -8.01 4.79 -15.67
CA MET A 39 -9.41 4.42 -15.95
C MET A 39 -9.83 4.65 -17.41
N ASN A 40 -9.20 5.58 -18.10
CA ASN A 40 -9.58 5.93 -19.48
C ASN A 40 -8.82 5.12 -20.53
N ARG A 41 -8.17 4.03 -20.12
CA ARG A 41 -7.32 3.27 -21.04
C ARG A 41 -7.88 1.92 -21.44
N GLY A 42 -9.20 1.74 -21.29
CA GLY A 42 -9.87 0.54 -21.74
C GLY A 42 -9.82 -0.64 -20.77
N TYR A 43 -9.31 -0.45 -19.58
CA TYR A 43 -9.29 -1.50 -18.55
C TYR A 43 -10.52 -1.42 -17.68
N GLU A 44 -10.94 -2.57 -17.17
CA GLU A 44 -12.00 -2.59 -16.18
C GLU A 44 -11.51 -2.07 -14.85
N VAL A 45 -12.41 -1.36 -14.12
CA VAL A 45 -12.06 -0.76 -12.83
C VAL A 45 -11.60 -1.80 -11.83
N GLU A 46 -12.25 -2.96 -11.82
CA GLU A 46 -11.87 -4.02 -10.89
C GLU A 46 -10.45 -4.53 -11.13
N ASP A 47 -10.09 -4.69 -12.39
CA ASP A 47 -8.74 -5.12 -12.75
C ASP A 47 -7.70 -4.06 -12.36
N LEU A 48 -8.02 -2.80 -12.59
CA LEU A 48 -7.13 -1.71 -12.21
C LEU A 48 -6.96 -1.63 -10.70
N TYR A 49 -8.03 -1.85 -9.96
CA TYR A 49 -7.96 -1.85 -8.51
C TYR A 49 -7.04 -2.97 -8.00
N GLN A 50 -7.16 -4.15 -8.58
CA GLN A 50 -6.28 -5.27 -8.21
C GLN A 50 -4.82 -4.95 -8.51
N ILE A 51 -4.54 -4.36 -9.65
CA ILE A 51 -3.19 -3.95 -10.03
C ILE A 51 -2.68 -2.91 -9.03
N GLY A 52 -3.52 -1.96 -8.66
CA GLY A 52 -3.18 -0.95 -7.67
C GLY A 52 -2.85 -1.54 -6.31
N CYS A 53 -3.64 -2.51 -5.87
CA CYS A 53 -3.39 -3.21 -4.62
C CYS A 53 -2.09 -3.99 -4.66
N MET A 54 -1.82 -4.68 -5.76
CA MET A 54 -0.57 -5.42 -5.91
C MET A 54 0.63 -4.50 -5.88
N GLY A 55 0.54 -3.35 -6.54
CA GLY A 55 1.59 -2.35 -6.50
C GLY A 55 1.80 -1.82 -5.09
N PHE A 56 0.72 -1.58 -4.38
CA PHE A 56 0.79 -1.12 -3.00
C PHE A 56 1.48 -2.16 -2.10
N ILE A 57 1.10 -3.43 -2.25
CA ILE A 57 1.70 -4.52 -1.47
C ILE A 57 3.20 -4.61 -1.75
N LYS A 58 3.60 -4.51 -3.01
CA LYS A 58 5.02 -4.51 -3.37
C LYS A 58 5.75 -3.33 -2.73
N SER A 59 5.13 -2.17 -2.72
CA SER A 59 5.71 -0.99 -2.09
C SER A 59 5.93 -1.21 -0.60
N ILE A 60 4.96 -1.80 0.07
CA ILE A 60 5.08 -2.12 1.49
C ILE A 60 6.24 -3.08 1.74
N LYS A 61 6.33 -4.14 0.93
CA LYS A 61 7.39 -5.14 1.09
C LYS A 61 8.79 -4.58 0.87
N ARG A 62 8.91 -3.57 0.01
CA ARG A 62 10.19 -2.94 -0.31
C ARG A 62 10.50 -1.73 0.54
N PHE A 63 9.56 -1.31 1.36
CA PHE A 63 9.73 -0.11 2.16
C PHE A 63 10.88 -0.27 3.15
N ASP A 64 11.76 0.72 3.17
CA ASP A 64 12.90 0.72 4.09
C ASP A 64 12.51 1.48 5.36
N THR A 65 12.17 0.73 6.40
CA THR A 65 11.77 1.33 7.66
C THR A 65 12.91 2.05 8.37
N ASN A 66 14.14 1.66 8.09
CA ASN A 66 15.30 2.34 8.65
C ASN A 66 15.50 3.71 8.04
N PHE A 67 15.26 3.81 6.74
CA PHE A 67 15.36 5.08 6.02
C PHE A 67 14.33 6.07 6.55
N GLU A 68 13.13 5.60 6.83
CA GLU A 68 12.05 6.46 7.30
C GLU A 68 12.38 7.10 8.64
N VAL A 69 13.05 6.38 9.51
CA VAL A 69 13.45 6.90 10.81
C VAL A 69 14.35 8.13 10.66
N LYS A 70 15.18 8.15 9.65
CA LYS A 70 16.10 9.27 9.43
C LYS A 70 15.38 10.53 8.99
N LEU A 71 14.27 10.40 8.35
CA LEU A 71 13.51 11.55 7.87
C LEU A 71 12.69 12.22 8.96
N SER A 72 12.41 11.51 10.01
CA SER A 72 11.67 12.05 11.12
C SER A 72 12.56 12.71 12.13
#